data_51304287f73e2710e0849b12b1aae674
#
_entry.id   51304287f73e2710e0849b12b1aae674
#
_cell.length_a   1.000
_cell.length_b   1.000
_cell.length_c   1.000
_cell.angle_alpha   90.00
_cell.angle_beta   90.00
_cell.angle_gamma   90.00
#
_symmetry.space_group_name_H-M   'P 1'
#
loop_
_entity.id
_entity.type
_entity.pdbx_description
1 polymer ?
#
loop_
_entity_poly.entity_id
_entity_poly.type
_entity_poly.pdbx_seq_one_letter_code
_entity_poly.pdbx_strand_id
1 'polypeptide(L)'
;DQVETLRDTYGENKLTKATEVPLWKKIYESIINPFTVILLVIAVISLMTNVILAKPGEEDPTTSIIIVVLVLISGGIRFVQELKSDKAASNLSSLIVNTATVIRDEVQQEIPIEELVVGDIIKLSAGDMLPADALLLETRDFFIQQSSLTGESESVEKKAMWIPSEEESQKPVLESERFVFMGSNVVSGSALAVILVTGNDTMIGRIEKTLNTFDEPTSFEKEMNTISWLLIRLMLVLVPVVFVINGLTDSDWLEAGVFALSVAVGLTPEMLPMIITASLAKGAVIMAKEKVVIKKLNAIQDLGAIDILCTDKTGTLTQDEIILEYPLDIHANLDLGVLKIGYLNSYFQTGLKNLLDRAIITRTEKEADEHEDLQNLATRYQKIDEL
;
A
#
# COMPACT_ATOMS: atom_id res chain seq x y z
N ASP A 1 -12.95 21.95 19.23
CA ASP A 1 -11.81 22.88 19.49
C ASP A 1 -10.53 22.16 19.94
N GLN A 2 -10.55 21.28 20.98
CA GLN A 2 -9.34 20.54 21.42
C GLN A 2 -8.86 19.56 20.36
N VAL A 3 -9.75 18.80 19.72
CA VAL A 3 -9.40 17.85 18.67
C VAL A 3 -8.74 18.53 17.46
N GLU A 4 -9.25 19.69 17.03
CA GLU A 4 -8.64 20.47 15.94
C GLU A 4 -7.24 20.94 16.32
N THR A 5 -7.06 21.48 17.53
CA THR A 5 -5.74 21.91 18.01
C THR A 5 -4.74 20.76 18.07
N LEU A 6 -5.16 19.57 18.51
CA LEU A 6 -4.30 18.39 18.56
C LEU A 6 -4.00 17.86 17.15
N ARG A 7 -4.98 17.91 16.24
CA ARG A 7 -4.77 17.55 14.82
C ARG A 7 -3.78 18.50 14.13
N ASP A 8 -3.87 19.79 14.39
CA ASP A 8 -2.93 20.78 13.85
C ASP A 8 -1.51 20.58 14.43
N THR A 9 -1.41 20.12 15.67
CA THR A 9 -0.11 19.92 16.35
C THR A 9 0.57 18.62 15.97
N TYR A 10 -0.18 17.51 15.93
CA TYR A 10 0.34 16.14 15.74
C TYR A 10 0.03 15.55 14.36
N GLY A 11 -0.76 16.25 13.53
CA GLY A 11 -1.20 15.74 12.22
C GLY A 11 -2.38 14.77 12.30
N GLU A 12 -2.84 14.33 11.11
CA GLU A 12 -3.86 13.30 10.97
C GLU A 12 -3.26 11.92 11.21
N ASN A 13 -4.09 10.96 11.67
CA ASN A 13 -3.68 9.57 11.83
C ASN A 13 -3.65 8.85 10.47
N LYS A 14 -2.78 9.33 9.60
CA LYS A 14 -2.52 8.77 8.27
C LYS A 14 -1.06 8.38 8.14
N LEU A 15 -0.82 7.19 7.63
CA LEU A 15 0.49 6.84 7.10
C LEU A 15 0.64 7.61 5.79
N THR A 16 1.50 8.63 5.78
CA THR A 16 1.80 9.35 4.55
C THR A 16 2.52 8.39 3.60
N LYS A 17 1.81 7.90 2.61
CA LYS A 17 2.44 7.39 1.39
C LYS A 17 3.40 8.48 0.91
N ALA A 18 4.58 8.08 0.43
CA ALA A 18 5.63 8.98 -0.04
C ALA A 18 5.03 10.25 -0.65
N THR A 19 5.50 11.39 -0.20
CA THR A 19 4.98 12.76 -0.38
C THR A 19 4.21 12.91 -1.69
N GLU A 20 2.92 13.21 -1.62
CA GLU A 20 2.13 13.50 -2.83
C GLU A 20 2.91 14.54 -3.65
N VAL A 21 3.30 14.13 -4.84
CA VAL A 21 4.06 15.00 -5.75
C VAL A 21 3.20 16.22 -6.03
N PRO A 22 3.65 17.44 -5.71
CA PRO A 22 2.83 18.63 -5.89
C PRO A 22 2.43 18.80 -7.36
N LEU A 23 1.20 19.27 -7.63
CA LEU A 23 0.62 19.37 -8.97
C LEU A 23 1.54 20.07 -9.97
N TRP A 24 2.24 21.12 -9.56
CA TRP A 24 3.19 21.83 -10.44
C TRP A 24 4.35 20.93 -10.89
N LYS A 25 4.82 20.02 -10.03
CA LYS A 25 5.89 19.08 -10.34
C LYS A 25 5.38 18.02 -11.30
N LYS A 26 4.14 17.52 -11.14
CA LYS A 26 3.49 16.61 -12.10
C LYS A 26 3.33 17.27 -13.47
N ILE A 27 2.90 18.52 -13.52
CA ILE A 27 2.81 19.29 -14.78
C ILE A 27 4.19 19.42 -15.42
N TYR A 28 5.20 19.76 -14.63
CA TYR A 28 6.58 19.89 -15.12
C TYR A 28 7.09 18.57 -15.69
N GLU A 29 6.96 17.46 -14.98
CA GLU A 29 7.39 16.12 -15.42
C GLU A 29 6.59 15.59 -16.62
N SER A 30 5.31 15.95 -16.71
CA SER A 30 4.47 15.60 -17.87
C SER A 30 4.85 16.37 -19.13
N ILE A 31 5.29 17.63 -19.01
CA ILE A 31 5.67 18.47 -20.15
C ILE A 31 7.15 18.31 -20.50
N ILE A 32 8.04 18.28 -19.49
CA ILE A 32 9.50 18.26 -19.72
C ILE A 32 10.01 16.83 -19.64
N ASN A 33 10.20 16.22 -20.80
CA ASN A 33 10.86 14.95 -20.97
C ASN A 33 11.93 15.07 -22.08
N PRO A 34 12.85 14.11 -22.23
CA PRO A 34 13.92 14.19 -23.21
C PRO A 34 13.46 14.53 -24.64
N PHE A 35 12.28 14.01 -25.03
CA PHE A 35 11.72 14.23 -26.36
C PHE A 35 11.16 15.65 -26.52
N THR A 36 10.37 16.12 -25.54
CA THR A 36 9.82 17.49 -25.60
C THR A 36 10.90 18.55 -25.51
N VAL A 37 12.00 18.28 -24.80
CA VAL A 37 13.17 19.17 -24.78
C VAL A 37 13.75 19.29 -26.17
N ILE A 38 13.90 18.19 -26.90
CA ILE A 38 14.39 18.21 -28.32
C ILE A 38 13.41 19.01 -29.17
N LEU A 39 12.10 18.78 -29.07
CA LEU A 39 11.09 19.54 -29.82
C LEU A 39 11.14 21.03 -29.49
N LEU A 40 11.34 21.41 -28.23
CA LEU A 40 11.50 22.81 -27.85
C LEU A 40 12.78 23.43 -28.43
N VAL A 41 13.89 22.71 -28.45
CA VAL A 41 15.11 23.17 -29.11
C VAL A 41 14.87 23.36 -30.62
N ILE A 42 14.16 22.44 -31.24
CA ILE A 42 13.75 22.53 -32.64
C ILE A 42 12.85 23.76 -32.87
N ALA A 43 11.86 24.01 -32.00
CA ALA A 43 11.01 25.19 -32.09
C ALA A 43 11.81 26.49 -32.01
N VAL A 44 12.81 26.55 -31.11
CA VAL A 44 13.70 27.72 -31.00
C VAL A 44 14.53 27.89 -32.26
N ILE A 45 15.13 26.83 -32.80
CA ILE A 45 15.91 26.89 -34.06
C ILE A 45 15.00 27.38 -35.20
N SER A 46 13.80 26.80 -35.34
CA SER A 46 12.81 27.19 -36.35
C SER A 46 12.41 28.66 -36.22
N LEU A 47 12.19 29.16 -34.98
CA LEU A 47 11.88 30.56 -34.72
C LEU A 47 13.05 31.47 -35.15
N MET A 48 14.30 31.09 -34.83
CA MET A 48 15.49 31.82 -35.20
C MET A 48 15.64 31.90 -36.73
N THR A 49 15.47 30.79 -37.42
CA THR A 49 15.65 30.71 -38.88
C THR A 49 14.55 31.36 -39.66
N ASN A 50 13.31 31.10 -39.28
CA ASN A 50 12.10 31.49 -40.07
C ASN A 50 11.52 32.84 -39.68
N VAL A 51 11.94 33.41 -38.51
CA VAL A 51 11.42 34.72 -38.07
C VAL A 51 12.54 35.73 -37.91
N ILE A 52 13.61 35.40 -37.14
CA ILE A 52 14.66 36.34 -36.79
C ILE A 52 15.67 36.56 -37.93
N LEU A 53 16.04 35.47 -38.63
CA LEU A 53 17.00 35.52 -39.76
C LEU A 53 16.31 35.56 -41.11
N ALA A 54 14.99 35.54 -41.17
CA ALA A 54 14.22 35.67 -42.40
C ALA A 54 14.37 37.05 -43.01
N LYS A 55 14.25 37.15 -44.34
CA LYS A 55 14.23 38.45 -45.02
C LYS A 55 12.97 39.23 -44.65
N PRO A 56 13.02 40.59 -44.60
CA PRO A 56 11.84 41.38 -44.31
C PRO A 56 10.69 41.06 -45.29
N GLY A 57 9.55 40.57 -44.72
CA GLY A 57 8.38 40.18 -45.51
C GLY A 57 8.26 38.69 -45.83
N GLU A 58 9.22 37.85 -45.49
CA GLU A 58 9.20 36.37 -45.60
C GLU A 58 9.16 35.67 -44.24
N GLU A 59 8.78 36.37 -43.20
CA GLU A 59 8.73 35.86 -41.82
C GLU A 59 7.60 34.85 -41.66
N ASP A 60 7.87 33.61 -41.32
CA ASP A 60 6.87 32.56 -41.10
C ASP A 60 7.05 31.83 -39.78
N PRO A 61 6.30 32.20 -38.70
CA PRO A 61 6.35 31.53 -37.43
C PRO A 61 5.55 30.22 -37.37
N THR A 62 4.86 29.82 -38.43
CA THR A 62 3.88 28.73 -38.44
C THR A 62 4.46 27.42 -37.90
N THR A 63 5.67 27.05 -38.35
CA THR A 63 6.32 25.79 -37.92
C THR A 63 6.61 25.81 -36.43
N SER A 64 7.15 26.92 -35.90
CA SER A 64 7.43 27.05 -34.47
C SER A 64 6.16 26.99 -33.61
N ILE A 65 5.09 27.64 -34.06
CA ILE A 65 3.79 27.64 -33.39
C ILE A 65 3.22 26.20 -33.38
N ILE A 66 3.27 25.48 -34.52
CA ILE A 66 2.78 24.10 -34.60
C ILE A 66 3.51 23.20 -33.61
N ILE A 67 4.87 23.29 -33.52
CA ILE A 67 5.66 22.49 -32.58
C ILE A 67 5.28 22.81 -31.13
N VAL A 68 5.15 24.07 -30.76
CA VAL A 68 4.75 24.48 -29.40
C VAL A 68 3.34 23.95 -29.07
N VAL A 69 2.39 24.07 -30.01
CA VAL A 69 1.03 23.54 -29.83
C VAL A 69 1.05 22.02 -29.66
N LEU A 70 1.83 21.29 -30.46
CA LEU A 70 2.01 19.84 -30.30
C LEU A 70 2.57 19.46 -28.94
N VAL A 71 3.60 20.15 -28.45
CA VAL A 71 4.18 19.94 -27.12
C VAL A 71 3.15 20.17 -26.02
N LEU A 72 2.34 21.23 -26.13
CA LEU A 72 1.29 21.51 -25.15
C LEU A 72 0.17 20.47 -25.18
N ILE A 73 -0.25 20.02 -26.37
CA ILE A 73 -1.27 18.96 -26.50
C ILE A 73 -0.74 17.64 -25.93
N SER A 74 0.46 17.23 -26.31
CA SER A 74 1.11 16.00 -25.80
C SER A 74 1.27 16.03 -24.30
N GLY A 75 1.81 17.13 -23.75
CA GLY A 75 1.96 17.32 -22.31
C GLY A 75 0.63 17.33 -21.58
N GLY A 76 -0.39 17.97 -22.15
CA GLY A 76 -1.74 18.00 -21.61
C GLY A 76 -2.41 16.62 -21.57
N ILE A 77 -2.29 15.84 -22.64
CA ILE A 77 -2.79 14.45 -22.68
C ILE A 77 -2.09 13.60 -21.63
N ARG A 78 -0.77 13.68 -21.53
CA ARG A 78 0.03 12.95 -20.54
C ARG A 78 -0.37 13.31 -19.12
N PHE A 79 -0.50 14.60 -18.81
CA PHE A 79 -0.94 15.09 -17.51
C PHE A 79 -2.34 14.56 -17.10
N VAL A 80 -3.31 14.64 -18.04
CA VAL A 80 -4.67 14.12 -17.77
C VAL A 80 -4.66 12.62 -17.51
N GLN A 81 -3.80 11.88 -18.18
CA GLN A 81 -3.71 10.43 -18.00
C GLN A 81 -3.02 10.07 -16.68
N GLU A 82 -1.95 10.79 -16.31
CA GLU A 82 -1.30 10.64 -15.01
C GLU A 82 -2.29 10.87 -13.87
N LEU A 83 -3.09 11.96 -13.95
CA LEU A 83 -4.16 12.21 -12.98
C LEU A 83 -5.22 11.09 -12.94
N LYS A 84 -5.59 10.51 -14.10
CA LYS A 84 -6.53 9.39 -14.13
C LYS A 84 -5.94 8.12 -13.55
N SER A 85 -4.67 7.85 -13.79
CA SER A 85 -3.94 6.71 -13.23
C SER A 85 -3.83 6.80 -11.71
N ASP A 86 -3.44 7.97 -11.20
CA ASP A 86 -3.36 8.25 -9.76
C ASP A 86 -4.73 8.10 -9.09
N LYS A 87 -5.79 8.63 -9.73
CA LYS A 87 -7.14 8.51 -9.21
C LYS A 87 -7.65 7.06 -9.22
N ALA A 88 -7.29 6.27 -10.22
CA ALA A 88 -7.63 4.84 -10.26
C ALA A 88 -6.92 4.06 -9.13
N ALA A 89 -5.63 4.35 -8.88
CA ALA A 89 -4.87 3.76 -7.79
C ALA A 89 -5.41 4.19 -6.41
N SER A 90 -5.77 5.47 -6.25
CA SER A 90 -6.35 6.00 -5.01
C SER A 90 -7.74 5.43 -4.72
N ASN A 91 -8.60 5.29 -5.73
CA ASN A 91 -9.95 4.71 -5.56
C ASN A 91 -9.91 3.24 -5.09
N LEU A 92 -8.89 2.48 -5.45
CA LEU A 92 -8.72 1.11 -4.94
C LEU A 92 -8.39 1.08 -3.45
N SER A 93 -7.67 2.10 -2.96
CA SER A 93 -7.31 2.22 -1.54
C SER A 93 -8.45 2.79 -0.69
N SER A 94 -9.36 3.59 -1.26
CA SER A 94 -10.45 4.27 -0.54
C SER A 94 -11.72 3.42 -0.38
N LEU A 95 -11.78 2.21 -0.94
CA LEU A 95 -12.93 1.32 -0.80
C LEU A 95 -13.05 0.70 0.60
N ILE A 96 -12.02 0.81 1.44
CA ILE A 96 -12.01 0.30 2.81
C ILE A 96 -11.90 1.50 3.75
N VAL A 97 -13.02 1.96 4.28
CA VAL A 97 -13.05 2.94 5.36
C VAL A 97 -12.96 2.15 6.67
N ASN A 98 -11.81 2.19 7.31
CA ASN A 98 -11.66 1.64 8.64
C ASN A 98 -12.14 2.67 9.66
N THR A 99 -12.97 2.25 10.60
CA THR A 99 -13.50 3.07 11.69
C THR A 99 -12.93 2.60 13.01
N ALA A 100 -12.97 3.48 14.03
CA ALA A 100 -12.63 3.16 15.39
C ALA A 100 -13.68 3.73 16.35
N THR A 101 -13.94 3.01 17.41
CA THR A 101 -14.83 3.47 18.48
C THR A 101 -14.06 4.32 19.47
N VAL A 102 -14.39 5.62 19.55
CA VAL A 102 -13.75 6.58 20.44
C VAL A 102 -14.73 7.07 21.49
N ILE A 103 -14.23 7.41 22.68
CA ILE A 103 -14.99 8.02 23.76
C ILE A 103 -14.51 9.46 23.91
N ARG A 104 -15.34 10.42 23.51
CA ARG A 104 -15.12 11.86 23.66
C ARG A 104 -16.28 12.46 24.43
N ASP A 105 -16.00 13.32 25.42
CA ASP A 105 -17.01 13.96 26.28
C ASP A 105 -18.00 12.92 26.89
N GLU A 106 -17.45 11.78 27.35
CA GLU A 106 -18.22 10.63 27.92
C GLU A 106 -19.18 9.95 26.92
N VAL A 107 -19.17 10.34 25.64
CA VAL A 107 -20.01 9.76 24.60
C VAL A 107 -19.18 8.85 23.71
N GLN A 108 -19.64 7.62 23.54
CA GLN A 108 -19.07 6.67 22.60
C GLN A 108 -19.56 6.99 21.18
N GLN A 109 -18.64 7.14 20.25
CA GLN A 109 -18.91 7.40 18.84
C GLN A 109 -17.97 6.64 17.93
N GLU A 110 -18.43 6.30 16.74
CA GLU A 110 -17.63 5.65 15.71
C GLU A 110 -17.14 6.70 14.72
N ILE A 111 -15.82 6.80 14.56
CA ILE A 111 -15.19 7.76 13.66
C ILE A 111 -14.21 7.06 12.71
N PRO A 112 -13.92 7.64 11.53
CA PRO A 112 -12.83 7.19 10.68
C PRO A 112 -11.50 7.20 11.45
N ILE A 113 -10.67 6.17 11.28
CA ILE A 113 -9.36 6.08 11.98
C ILE A 113 -8.46 7.28 11.69
N GLU A 114 -8.63 7.93 10.56
CA GLU A 114 -7.86 9.11 10.15
C GLU A 114 -8.16 10.33 11.02
N GLU A 115 -9.32 10.36 11.67
CA GLU A 115 -9.77 11.47 12.53
C GLU A 115 -9.35 11.33 13.99
N LEU A 116 -8.66 10.23 14.33
CA LEU A 116 -8.12 10.01 15.66
C LEU A 116 -6.96 10.97 15.94
N VAL A 117 -6.89 11.44 17.18
CA VAL A 117 -5.83 12.32 17.66
C VAL A 117 -5.17 11.74 18.92
N VAL A 118 -3.96 12.20 19.21
CA VAL A 118 -3.25 11.88 20.46
C VAL A 118 -4.11 12.30 21.64
N GLY A 119 -4.28 11.40 22.64
CA GLY A 119 -5.13 11.62 23.81
C GLY A 119 -6.55 11.10 23.68
N ASP A 120 -7.01 10.68 22.51
CA ASP A 120 -8.31 10.01 22.37
C ASP A 120 -8.34 8.71 23.17
N ILE A 121 -9.47 8.42 23.81
CA ILE A 121 -9.72 7.13 24.46
C ILE A 121 -10.50 6.27 23.48
N ILE A 122 -9.92 5.13 23.11
CA ILE A 122 -10.53 4.17 22.20
C ILE A 122 -11.00 2.93 22.95
N LYS A 123 -12.11 2.37 22.47
CA LYS A 123 -12.62 1.07 22.92
C LYS A 123 -12.26 0.03 21.87
N LEU A 124 -11.63 -1.04 22.33
CA LEU A 124 -11.19 -2.16 21.52
C LEU A 124 -11.96 -3.41 21.88
N SER A 125 -12.35 -4.17 20.88
CA SER A 125 -13.06 -5.44 21.02
C SER A 125 -12.47 -6.47 20.06
N ALA A 126 -12.72 -7.74 20.32
CA ALA A 126 -12.24 -8.81 19.45
C ALA A 126 -12.72 -8.61 17.99
N GLY A 127 -11.77 -8.76 17.06
CA GLY A 127 -11.96 -8.49 15.63
C GLY A 127 -11.54 -7.09 15.20
N ASP A 128 -11.28 -6.17 16.13
CA ASP A 128 -10.82 -4.83 15.81
C ASP A 128 -9.31 -4.84 15.46
N MET A 129 -8.93 -3.97 14.54
CA MET A 129 -7.53 -3.64 14.26
C MET A 129 -7.16 -2.38 15.04
N LEU A 130 -6.00 -2.39 15.65
CA LEU A 130 -5.49 -1.22 16.37
C LEU A 130 -5.20 -0.06 15.41
N PRO A 131 -5.86 1.08 15.59
CA PRO A 131 -5.78 2.19 14.65
C PRO A 131 -4.57 3.09 14.86
N ALA A 132 -3.91 3.02 16.02
CA ALA A 132 -2.77 3.84 16.43
C ALA A 132 -1.99 3.17 17.57
N ASP A 133 -0.83 3.70 17.94
CA ASP A 133 -0.09 3.21 19.11
C ASP A 133 -0.72 3.78 20.38
N ALA A 134 -1.06 2.90 21.33
CA ALA A 134 -1.83 3.26 22.50
C ALA A 134 -1.34 2.59 23.78
N LEU A 135 -1.69 3.20 24.91
CA LEU A 135 -1.49 2.66 26.25
C LEU A 135 -2.82 2.13 26.78
N LEU A 136 -2.80 0.91 27.29
CA LEU A 136 -3.96 0.27 27.88
C LEU A 136 -4.34 0.90 29.24
N LEU A 137 -5.60 1.26 29.40
CA LEU A 137 -6.18 1.81 30.62
C LEU A 137 -6.94 0.74 31.39
N GLU A 138 -7.72 -0.08 30.69
CA GLU A 138 -8.48 -1.21 31.22
C GLU A 138 -8.44 -2.38 30.24
N THR A 139 -8.39 -3.59 30.75
CA THR A 139 -8.38 -4.82 29.92
C THR A 139 -9.25 -5.89 30.57
N ARG A 140 -9.88 -6.73 29.74
CA ARG A 140 -10.60 -7.95 30.13
C ARG A 140 -10.27 -9.04 29.13
N ASP A 141 -9.47 -10.04 29.57
CA ASP A 141 -9.02 -11.19 28.77
C ASP A 141 -8.52 -10.76 27.38
N PHE A 142 -7.67 -9.73 27.37
CA PHE A 142 -7.29 -9.01 26.16
C PHE A 142 -6.06 -9.60 25.52
N PHE A 143 -6.25 -10.26 24.38
CA PHE A 143 -5.21 -10.86 23.56
C PHE A 143 -5.13 -10.19 22.21
N ILE A 144 -3.92 -9.87 21.77
CA ILE A 144 -3.65 -9.29 20.46
C ILE A 144 -2.65 -10.13 19.67
N GLN A 145 -2.77 -10.08 18.36
CA GLN A 145 -1.79 -10.61 17.42
C GLN A 145 -0.98 -9.47 16.83
N GLN A 146 0.35 -9.55 16.97
CA GLN A 146 1.31 -8.51 16.55
C GLN A 146 2.15 -8.96 15.35
N SER A 147 1.66 -9.90 14.54
CA SER A 147 2.42 -10.51 13.44
C SER A 147 2.96 -9.49 12.42
N SER A 148 2.26 -8.39 12.20
CA SER A 148 2.71 -7.29 11.34
C SER A 148 4.00 -6.59 11.81
N LEU A 149 4.33 -6.70 13.10
CA LEU A 149 5.51 -6.08 13.71
C LEU A 149 6.58 -7.11 14.10
N THR A 150 6.16 -8.28 14.58
CA THR A 150 7.05 -9.32 15.12
C THR A 150 7.26 -10.48 14.15
N GLY A 151 6.36 -10.66 13.17
CA GLY A 151 6.31 -11.84 12.31
C GLY A 151 5.72 -13.08 12.99
N GLU A 152 5.39 -13.01 14.29
CA GLU A 152 4.86 -14.13 15.05
C GLU A 152 3.33 -14.09 15.08
N SER A 153 2.70 -15.24 14.80
CA SER A 153 1.23 -15.36 14.81
C SER A 153 0.65 -15.67 16.18
N GLU A 154 1.50 -15.95 17.18
CA GLU A 154 1.03 -16.23 18.52
C GLU A 154 0.38 -15.00 19.13
N SER A 155 -0.81 -15.18 19.72
CA SER A 155 -1.49 -14.12 20.43
C SER A 155 -0.85 -13.85 21.78
N VAL A 156 -0.61 -12.58 22.06
CA VAL A 156 0.04 -12.12 23.28
C VAL A 156 -1.01 -11.49 24.18
N GLU A 157 -1.04 -11.91 25.46
CA GLU A 157 -1.86 -11.27 26.48
C GLU A 157 -1.34 -9.86 26.78
N LYS A 158 -2.24 -8.88 26.82
CA LYS A 158 -1.93 -7.49 27.16
C LYS A 158 -2.74 -7.05 28.37
N LYS A 159 -2.07 -6.35 29.28
CA LYS A 159 -2.64 -5.96 30.59
C LYS A 159 -2.50 -4.47 30.83
N ALA A 160 -3.57 -3.89 31.35
CA ALA A 160 -3.51 -2.52 31.86
C ALA A 160 -2.73 -2.49 33.20
N MET A 161 -1.63 -1.75 33.22
CA MET A 161 -0.81 -1.57 34.43
C MET A 161 -0.52 -0.08 34.61
N TRP A 162 -1.08 0.52 35.67
CA TRP A 162 -0.81 1.92 36.02
C TRP A 162 0.61 2.14 36.53
N ILE A 163 1.12 1.19 37.32
CA ILE A 163 2.49 1.20 37.84
C ILE A 163 3.17 -0.07 37.32
N PRO A 164 4.12 0.05 36.36
CA PRO A 164 4.83 -1.12 35.86
C PRO A 164 5.73 -1.71 36.92
N SER A 165 5.89 -3.05 36.93
CA SER A 165 6.93 -3.72 37.71
C SER A 165 8.32 -3.34 37.18
N GLU A 166 9.35 -3.63 38.00
CA GLU A 166 10.74 -3.41 37.54
C GLU A 166 11.07 -4.26 36.31
N GLU A 167 10.56 -5.48 36.24
CA GLU A 167 10.71 -6.36 35.07
C GLU A 167 10.02 -5.79 33.83
N GLU A 168 8.79 -5.32 33.96
CA GLU A 168 8.05 -4.73 32.88
C GLU A 168 8.71 -3.44 32.34
N SER A 169 9.30 -2.65 33.23
CA SER A 169 10.00 -1.42 32.88
C SER A 169 11.30 -1.65 32.09
N GLN A 170 11.87 -2.85 32.16
CA GLN A 170 13.08 -3.24 31.44
C GLN A 170 12.80 -3.95 30.09
N LYS A 171 11.55 -4.38 29.86
CA LYS A 171 11.19 -5.02 28.59
C LYS A 171 11.29 -4.04 27.41
N PRO A 172 11.69 -4.50 26.22
CA PRO A 172 11.53 -3.72 25.00
C PRO A 172 10.07 -3.28 24.82
N VAL A 173 9.86 -2.10 24.26
CA VAL A 173 8.51 -1.51 24.14
C VAL A 173 7.53 -2.44 23.41
N LEU A 174 8.00 -3.20 22.41
CA LEU A 174 7.18 -4.18 21.66
C LEU A 174 6.75 -5.39 22.52
N GLU A 175 7.56 -5.78 23.50
CA GLU A 175 7.30 -6.91 24.39
C GLU A 175 6.49 -6.51 25.63
N SER A 176 6.34 -5.21 25.86
CA SER A 176 5.59 -4.68 26.99
C SER A 176 4.12 -5.07 26.91
N GLU A 177 3.58 -5.51 28.03
CA GLU A 177 2.17 -5.88 28.16
C GLU A 177 1.22 -4.68 28.15
N ARG A 178 1.74 -3.47 28.40
CA ARG A 178 0.97 -2.23 28.55
C ARG A 178 0.66 -1.53 27.24
N PHE A 179 1.52 -1.71 26.25
CA PHE A 179 1.43 -0.99 24.98
C PHE A 179 0.85 -1.88 23.90
N VAL A 180 0.08 -1.25 23.05
CA VAL A 180 -0.51 -1.84 21.85
C VAL A 180 -0.20 -0.97 20.66
N PHE A 181 0.02 -1.59 19.50
CA PHE A 181 0.62 -0.93 18.34
C PHE A 181 -0.31 -0.97 17.14
N MET A 182 -0.29 0.09 16.35
CA MET A 182 -1.02 0.20 15.09
C MET A 182 -0.81 -1.05 14.22
N GLY A 183 -1.89 -1.52 13.58
CA GLY A 183 -1.86 -2.68 12.68
C GLY A 183 -1.83 -4.04 13.35
N SER A 184 -1.87 -4.10 14.70
CA SER A 184 -2.13 -5.35 15.43
C SER A 184 -3.63 -5.66 15.45
N ASN A 185 -4.00 -6.93 15.52
CA ASN A 185 -5.41 -7.36 15.57
C ASN A 185 -5.80 -7.84 16.96
N VAL A 186 -6.97 -7.47 17.44
CA VAL A 186 -7.54 -7.96 18.70
C VAL A 186 -8.13 -9.36 18.44
N VAL A 187 -7.58 -10.36 19.11
CA VAL A 187 -8.00 -11.77 18.98
C VAL A 187 -9.15 -12.08 19.92
N SER A 188 -9.06 -11.63 21.17
CA SER A 188 -10.10 -11.86 22.18
C SER A 188 -10.15 -10.74 23.22
N GLY A 189 -11.23 -10.70 23.98
CA GLY A 189 -11.43 -9.77 25.07
C GLY A 189 -11.80 -8.35 24.63
N SER A 190 -11.65 -7.43 25.56
CA SER A 190 -11.93 -6.01 25.33
C SER A 190 -10.97 -5.13 26.14
N ALA A 191 -10.72 -3.91 25.64
CA ALA A 191 -9.88 -2.95 26.32
C ALA A 191 -10.33 -1.51 26.10
N LEU A 192 -9.97 -0.64 27.04
CA LEU A 192 -9.91 0.80 26.87
C LEU A 192 -8.44 1.22 26.78
N ALA A 193 -8.12 2.05 25.79
CA ALA A 193 -6.76 2.50 25.57
C ALA A 193 -6.73 4.00 25.23
N VAL A 194 -5.68 4.69 25.64
CA VAL A 194 -5.42 6.09 25.25
C VAL A 194 -4.39 6.12 24.14
N ILE A 195 -4.68 6.85 23.08
CA ILE A 195 -3.77 7.03 21.95
C ILE A 195 -2.58 7.90 22.37
N LEU A 196 -1.37 7.37 22.19
CA LEU A 196 -0.12 8.07 22.48
C LEU A 196 0.52 8.66 21.22
N VAL A 197 0.44 7.95 20.10
CA VAL A 197 1.13 8.30 18.86
C VAL A 197 0.24 7.95 17.67
N THR A 198 0.21 8.83 16.67
CA THR A 198 -0.61 8.67 15.45
C THR A 198 0.23 8.71 14.17
N GLY A 199 -0.29 8.15 13.09
CA GLY A 199 0.23 8.26 11.74
C GLY A 199 1.69 7.82 11.60
N ASN A 200 2.51 8.68 11.00
CA ASN A 200 3.92 8.39 10.69
C ASN A 200 4.84 8.21 11.90
N ASP A 201 4.42 8.65 13.07
CA ASP A 201 5.21 8.54 14.29
C ASP A 201 4.95 7.24 15.04
N THR A 202 3.93 6.46 14.65
CA THR A 202 3.68 5.11 15.14
C THR A 202 4.82 4.16 14.80
N MET A 203 4.89 3.01 15.47
CA MET A 203 5.93 2.01 15.20
C MET A 203 5.92 1.57 13.72
N ILE A 204 4.75 1.26 13.18
CA ILE A 204 4.58 0.93 11.76
C ILE A 204 4.94 2.10 10.86
N GLY A 205 4.52 3.32 11.21
CA GLY A 205 4.81 4.52 10.42
C GLY A 205 6.31 4.79 10.29
N ARG A 206 7.08 4.57 11.34
CA ARG A 206 8.56 4.69 11.31
C ARG A 206 9.21 3.65 10.41
N ILE A 207 8.71 2.40 10.44
CA ILE A 207 9.17 1.33 9.55
C ILE A 207 8.86 1.70 8.10
N GLU A 208 7.64 2.13 7.81
CA GLU A 208 7.22 2.51 6.47
C GLU A 208 8.01 3.70 5.92
N LYS A 209 8.28 4.72 6.75
CA LYS A 209 9.12 5.86 6.39
C LYS A 209 10.54 5.42 6.01
N THR A 210 11.11 4.45 6.71
CA THR A 210 12.43 3.91 6.41
C THR A 210 12.43 3.13 5.10
N LEU A 211 11.39 2.34 4.84
CA LEU A 211 11.24 1.56 3.61
C LEU A 211 11.02 2.46 2.38
N ASN A 212 10.26 3.55 2.52
CA ASN A 212 9.97 4.47 1.43
C ASN A 212 11.17 5.32 0.98
N THR A 213 12.29 5.33 1.71
CA THR A 213 13.53 5.99 1.26
C THR A 213 14.28 5.21 0.17
N PHE A 214 13.93 3.96 -0.09
CA PHE A 214 14.55 3.08 -1.09
C PHE A 214 13.60 2.87 -2.29
N ASP A 215 13.30 3.95 -3.01
CA ASP A 215 12.53 3.85 -4.26
C ASP A 215 13.47 3.62 -5.45
N GLU A 216 14.07 2.42 -5.53
CA GLU A 216 14.87 2.05 -6.69
C GLU A 216 13.94 1.80 -7.90
N PRO A 217 14.36 2.28 -9.09
CA PRO A 217 13.61 2.02 -10.31
C PRO A 217 13.57 0.52 -10.60
N THR A 218 12.40 0.02 -10.98
CA THR A 218 12.18 -1.38 -11.34
C THR A 218 13.01 -1.79 -12.54
N SER A 219 13.23 -3.09 -12.75
CA SER A 219 13.93 -3.61 -13.95
C SER A 219 13.23 -3.15 -15.22
N PHE A 220 11.92 -3.15 -15.22
CA PHE A 220 11.11 -2.65 -16.34
C PHE A 220 11.35 -1.15 -16.62
N GLU A 221 11.40 -0.30 -15.60
CA GLU A 221 11.71 1.13 -15.78
C GLU A 221 13.11 1.36 -16.33
N LYS A 222 14.10 0.58 -15.86
CA LYS A 222 15.47 0.63 -16.38
C LYS A 222 15.53 0.24 -17.86
N GLU A 223 14.81 -0.82 -18.26
CA GLU A 223 14.73 -1.26 -19.65
C GLU A 223 14.03 -0.23 -20.54
N MET A 224 12.91 0.34 -20.07
CA MET A 224 12.18 1.40 -20.79
C MET A 224 13.05 2.65 -21.01
N ASN A 225 13.83 3.02 -20.01
CA ASN A 225 14.78 4.13 -20.13
C ASN A 225 15.88 3.82 -21.16
N THR A 226 16.35 2.57 -21.18
CA THR A 226 17.35 2.09 -22.15
C THR A 226 16.81 2.15 -23.58
N ILE A 227 15.56 1.71 -23.81
CA ILE A 227 14.88 1.79 -25.12
C ILE A 227 14.72 3.25 -25.53
N SER A 228 14.31 4.12 -24.62
CA SER A 228 14.18 5.55 -24.89
C SER A 228 15.50 6.17 -25.33
N TRP A 229 16.60 5.86 -24.65
CA TRP A 229 17.93 6.31 -25.04
C TRP A 229 18.42 5.73 -26.37
N LEU A 230 18.05 4.48 -26.68
CA LEU A 230 18.35 3.88 -27.98
C LEU A 230 17.66 4.68 -29.11
N LEU A 231 16.38 4.99 -28.95
CA LEU A 231 15.60 5.75 -29.92
C LEU A 231 16.15 7.18 -30.10
N ILE A 232 16.55 7.84 -29.01
CA ILE A 232 17.20 9.15 -29.07
C ILE A 232 18.52 9.08 -29.84
N ARG A 233 19.35 8.07 -29.59
CA ARG A 233 20.61 7.88 -30.34
C ARG A 233 20.35 7.66 -31.83
N LEU A 234 19.36 6.83 -32.17
CA LEU A 234 18.95 6.59 -33.55
C LEU A 234 18.49 7.88 -34.23
N MET A 235 17.69 8.68 -33.56
CA MET A 235 17.23 9.99 -34.05
C MET A 235 18.40 10.95 -34.25
N LEU A 236 19.37 11.01 -33.30
CA LEU A 236 20.56 11.87 -33.43
C LEU A 236 21.45 11.49 -34.62
N VAL A 237 21.37 10.27 -35.13
CA VAL A 237 22.08 9.84 -36.33
C VAL A 237 21.24 10.09 -37.59
N LEU A 238 19.97 9.68 -37.59
CA LEU A 238 19.09 9.74 -38.77
C LEU A 238 18.77 11.19 -39.19
N VAL A 239 18.48 12.07 -38.22
CA VAL A 239 18.06 13.44 -38.52
C VAL A 239 19.15 14.23 -39.22
N PRO A 240 20.44 14.23 -38.80
CA PRO A 240 21.53 14.83 -39.55
C PRO A 240 21.75 14.22 -40.95
N VAL A 241 21.61 12.90 -41.07
CA VAL A 241 21.75 12.21 -42.37
C VAL A 241 20.65 12.69 -43.34
N VAL A 242 19.41 12.73 -42.89
CA VAL A 242 18.29 13.25 -43.71
C VAL A 242 18.48 14.73 -44.06
N PHE A 243 18.94 15.53 -43.09
CA PHE A 243 19.26 16.93 -43.32
C PHE A 243 20.31 17.14 -44.44
N VAL A 244 21.43 16.38 -44.35
CA VAL A 244 22.52 16.50 -45.35
C VAL A 244 22.04 15.99 -46.71
N ILE A 245 21.37 14.86 -46.79
CA ILE A 245 20.85 14.31 -48.04
C ILE A 245 19.93 15.32 -48.74
N ASN A 246 18.91 15.83 -48.01
CA ASN A 246 17.98 16.79 -48.58
C ASN A 246 18.67 18.10 -48.98
N GLY A 247 19.53 18.65 -48.13
CA GLY A 247 20.27 19.88 -48.43
C GLY A 247 21.18 19.77 -49.66
N LEU A 248 21.75 18.60 -49.92
CA LEU A 248 22.56 18.34 -51.12
C LEU A 248 21.73 18.10 -52.35
N THR A 249 20.49 17.54 -52.20
CA THR A 249 19.62 17.19 -53.33
C THR A 249 18.90 18.43 -53.84
N ASP A 250 18.32 19.21 -52.95
CA ASP A 250 17.42 20.33 -53.34
C ASP A 250 18.11 21.68 -53.27
N SER A 251 19.37 21.72 -52.78
CA SER A 251 20.18 22.93 -52.60
C SER A 251 19.56 24.02 -51.72
N ASP A 252 18.42 23.70 -51.04
CA ASP A 252 17.78 24.57 -50.05
C ASP A 252 17.96 23.96 -48.61
N TRP A 253 18.95 24.51 -47.92
CA TRP A 253 19.27 24.06 -46.58
C TRP A 253 18.20 24.39 -45.54
N LEU A 254 17.37 25.42 -45.79
CA LEU A 254 16.32 25.79 -44.91
C LEU A 254 15.19 24.78 -44.98
N GLU A 255 14.75 24.44 -46.19
CA GLU A 255 13.73 23.44 -46.44
C GLU A 255 14.17 22.06 -45.99
N ALA A 256 15.41 21.67 -46.25
CA ALA A 256 16.04 20.46 -45.71
C ALA A 256 16.02 20.41 -44.19
N GLY A 257 16.23 21.54 -43.50
CA GLY A 257 16.13 21.67 -42.07
C GLY A 257 14.72 21.40 -41.54
N VAL A 258 13.73 22.04 -42.13
CA VAL A 258 12.32 21.86 -41.77
C VAL A 258 11.89 20.41 -41.98
N PHE A 259 12.28 19.78 -43.08
CA PHE A 259 11.99 18.38 -43.35
C PHE A 259 12.65 17.45 -42.34
N ALA A 260 13.94 17.62 -42.06
CA ALA A 260 14.66 16.84 -41.05
C ALA A 260 14.06 16.96 -39.65
N LEU A 261 13.58 18.16 -39.29
CA LEU A 261 12.86 18.43 -38.06
C LEU A 261 11.51 17.68 -38.02
N SER A 262 10.80 17.65 -39.13
CA SER A 262 9.51 16.91 -39.24
C SER A 262 9.73 15.40 -39.06
N VAL A 263 10.83 14.88 -39.63
CA VAL A 263 11.24 13.48 -39.43
C VAL A 263 11.61 13.22 -37.97
N ALA A 264 12.31 14.14 -37.30
CA ALA A 264 12.63 14.02 -35.88
C ALA A 264 11.37 13.91 -35.00
N VAL A 265 10.36 14.76 -35.27
CA VAL A 265 9.06 14.71 -34.58
C VAL A 265 8.37 13.36 -34.80
N GLY A 266 8.35 12.87 -36.05
CA GLY A 266 7.69 11.60 -36.41
C GLY A 266 8.38 10.36 -35.80
N LEU A 267 9.69 10.42 -35.52
CA LEU A 267 10.46 9.35 -34.90
C LEU A 267 10.33 9.33 -33.37
N THR A 268 9.69 10.32 -32.77
CA THR A 268 9.58 10.42 -31.31
C THR A 268 8.48 9.48 -30.79
N PRO A 269 8.79 8.47 -29.95
CA PRO A 269 7.80 7.51 -29.46
C PRO A 269 7.02 8.06 -28.25
N GLU A 270 6.28 9.17 -28.46
CA GLU A 270 5.56 9.84 -27.36
C GLU A 270 4.46 8.98 -26.71
N MET A 271 3.88 8.07 -27.49
CA MET A 271 2.73 7.26 -27.04
C MET A 271 3.13 6.00 -26.26
N LEU A 272 4.39 5.57 -26.30
CA LEU A 272 4.82 4.29 -25.72
C LEU A 272 4.66 4.24 -24.18
N PRO A 273 5.17 5.20 -23.40
CA PRO A 273 4.97 5.19 -21.94
C PRO A 273 3.48 5.21 -21.55
N MET A 274 2.68 5.94 -22.31
CA MET A 274 1.25 6.07 -22.09
C MET A 274 0.49 4.76 -22.30
N ILE A 275 0.77 4.04 -23.39
CA ILE A 275 0.14 2.74 -23.69
C ILE A 275 0.49 1.74 -22.59
N ILE A 276 1.72 1.74 -22.11
CA ILE A 276 2.19 0.88 -21.04
C ILE A 276 1.45 1.18 -19.74
N THR A 277 1.41 2.44 -19.30
CA THR A 277 0.72 2.83 -18.07
C THR A 277 -0.78 2.50 -18.11
N ALA A 278 -1.43 2.75 -19.26
CA ALA A 278 -2.84 2.38 -19.46
C ALA A 278 -3.06 0.86 -19.39
N SER A 279 -2.14 0.08 -19.96
CA SER A 279 -2.21 -1.39 -19.92
C SER A 279 -1.99 -1.92 -18.51
N LEU A 280 -1.04 -1.37 -17.75
CA LEU A 280 -0.79 -1.72 -16.35
C LEU A 280 -1.99 -1.37 -15.47
N ALA A 281 -2.57 -0.17 -15.62
CA ALA A 281 -3.76 0.24 -14.88
C ALA A 281 -4.95 -0.70 -15.16
N LYS A 282 -5.15 -1.10 -16.43
CA LYS A 282 -6.17 -2.09 -16.78
C LYS A 282 -5.88 -3.46 -16.17
N GLY A 283 -4.62 -3.90 -16.18
CA GLY A 283 -4.17 -5.13 -15.54
C GLY A 283 -4.45 -5.12 -14.04
N ALA A 284 -4.11 -4.04 -13.34
CA ALA A 284 -4.37 -3.87 -11.91
C ALA A 284 -5.87 -3.98 -11.58
N VAL A 285 -6.75 -3.37 -12.39
CA VAL A 285 -8.21 -3.48 -12.21
C VAL A 285 -8.70 -4.91 -12.38
N ILE A 286 -8.14 -5.67 -13.34
CA ILE A 286 -8.49 -7.09 -13.54
C ILE A 286 -8.03 -7.91 -12.32
N MET A 287 -6.80 -7.72 -11.84
CA MET A 287 -6.26 -8.41 -10.68
C MET A 287 -7.04 -8.06 -9.39
N ALA A 288 -7.48 -6.82 -9.24
CA ALA A 288 -8.31 -6.42 -8.10
C ALA A 288 -9.66 -7.16 -8.05
N LYS A 289 -10.25 -7.52 -9.20
CA LYS A 289 -11.45 -8.38 -9.25
C LYS A 289 -11.18 -9.79 -8.75
N GLU A 290 -9.97 -10.28 -8.93
CA GLU A 290 -9.48 -11.55 -8.40
C GLU A 290 -8.93 -11.43 -6.95
N LYS A 291 -9.27 -10.32 -6.26
CA LYS A 291 -8.86 -10.03 -4.87
C LYS A 291 -7.35 -9.83 -4.69
N VAL A 292 -6.63 -9.48 -5.75
CA VAL A 292 -5.20 -9.15 -5.71
C VAL A 292 -5.04 -7.64 -5.72
N VAL A 293 -4.49 -7.07 -4.65
CA VAL A 293 -4.21 -5.62 -4.54
C VAL A 293 -2.74 -5.36 -4.82
N ILE A 294 -2.48 -4.56 -5.84
CA ILE A 294 -1.13 -4.19 -6.25
C ILE A 294 -0.82 -2.80 -5.69
N LYS A 295 0.26 -2.69 -4.93
CA LYS A 295 0.70 -1.41 -4.36
C LYS A 295 1.48 -0.54 -5.34
N LYS A 296 2.31 -1.14 -6.22
CA LYS A 296 3.08 -0.45 -7.27
C LYS A 296 2.70 -1.00 -8.63
N LEU A 297 2.13 -0.17 -9.52
CA LEU A 297 1.68 -0.61 -10.85
C LEU A 297 2.81 -1.19 -11.70
N ASN A 298 4.00 -0.62 -11.62
CA ASN A 298 5.16 -1.07 -12.39
C ASN A 298 5.63 -2.48 -11.98
N ALA A 299 5.36 -2.90 -10.74
CA ALA A 299 5.70 -4.24 -10.24
C ALA A 299 4.91 -5.37 -10.94
N ILE A 300 3.81 -5.06 -11.63
CA ILE A 300 3.04 -6.06 -12.40
C ILE A 300 3.92 -6.70 -13.48
N GLN A 301 4.76 -5.91 -14.14
CA GLN A 301 5.66 -6.39 -15.19
C GLN A 301 6.77 -7.29 -14.61
N ASP A 302 7.30 -6.88 -13.46
CA ASP A 302 8.38 -7.63 -12.81
C ASP A 302 7.89 -8.98 -12.27
N LEU A 303 6.60 -9.10 -11.87
CA LEU A 303 6.02 -10.33 -11.35
C LEU A 303 6.16 -11.53 -12.32
N GLY A 304 6.13 -11.28 -13.62
CA GLY A 304 6.32 -12.32 -14.65
C GLY A 304 7.77 -12.74 -14.88
N ALA A 305 8.75 -12.03 -14.31
CA ALA A 305 10.18 -12.20 -14.54
C ALA A 305 10.99 -12.45 -13.25
N ILE A 306 10.31 -12.62 -12.10
CA ILE A 306 10.99 -12.86 -10.82
C ILE A 306 11.62 -14.25 -10.77
N ASP A 307 12.83 -14.34 -10.26
CA ASP A 307 13.54 -15.59 -9.96
C ASP A 307 13.43 -15.96 -8.48
N ILE A 308 13.21 -14.97 -7.62
CA ILE A 308 13.15 -15.12 -6.17
C ILE A 308 11.87 -14.47 -5.65
N LEU A 309 11.04 -15.26 -4.97
CA LEU A 309 9.85 -14.80 -4.27
C LEU A 309 10.08 -14.83 -2.76
N CYS A 310 10.09 -13.66 -2.13
CA CYS A 310 10.10 -13.54 -0.68
C CYS A 310 8.65 -13.40 -0.20
N THR A 311 8.21 -14.32 0.63
CA THR A 311 6.85 -14.34 1.17
C THR A 311 6.89 -14.55 2.67
N ASP A 312 5.91 -13.99 3.38
CA ASP A 312 5.69 -14.33 4.77
C ASP A 312 5.14 -15.76 4.89
N LYS A 313 5.44 -16.42 6.00
CA LYS A 313 4.93 -17.77 6.29
C LYS A 313 3.51 -17.70 6.84
N THR A 314 3.31 -16.86 7.86
CA THR A 314 2.12 -16.87 8.69
C THR A 314 0.99 -16.07 8.03
N GLY A 315 -0.20 -16.69 7.89
CA GLY A 315 -1.35 -16.05 7.22
C GLY A 315 -1.19 -15.86 5.71
N THR A 316 -0.02 -16.20 5.14
CA THR A 316 0.26 -16.11 3.69
C THR A 316 0.46 -17.49 3.08
N LEU A 317 1.43 -18.27 3.56
CA LEU A 317 1.66 -19.66 3.15
C LEU A 317 0.86 -20.65 4.01
N THR A 318 0.55 -20.26 5.24
CA THR A 318 -0.28 -21.03 6.17
C THR A 318 -1.65 -20.36 6.30
N GLN A 319 -2.66 -21.16 6.60
CA GLN A 319 -3.97 -20.66 7.00
C GLN A 319 -3.89 -20.24 8.47
N ASP A 320 -4.60 -19.16 8.85
CA ASP A 320 -4.77 -18.75 10.25
C ASP A 320 -5.77 -19.69 10.95
N GLU A 321 -5.49 -21.00 10.85
CA GLU A 321 -6.32 -22.04 11.41
C GLU A 321 -5.44 -23.01 12.21
N ILE A 322 -5.81 -23.24 13.46
CA ILE A 322 -5.20 -24.25 14.32
C ILE A 322 -6.04 -25.53 14.21
N ILE A 323 -5.38 -26.64 13.95
CA ILE A 323 -6.03 -27.94 13.85
C ILE A 323 -5.52 -28.81 15.01
N LEU A 324 -6.44 -29.38 15.79
CA LEU A 324 -6.10 -30.40 16.77
C LEU A 324 -5.87 -31.74 16.04
N GLU A 325 -4.61 -32.15 15.92
CA GLU A 325 -4.23 -33.36 15.20
C GLU A 325 -4.56 -34.62 16.02
N TYR A 326 -4.06 -34.69 17.25
CA TYR A 326 -4.24 -35.87 18.10
C TYR A 326 -4.54 -35.45 19.55
N PRO A 327 -5.67 -35.94 20.16
CA PRO A 327 -5.88 -35.85 21.59
C PRO A 327 -5.08 -36.98 22.28
N LEU A 328 -4.01 -36.61 22.97
CA LEU A 328 -3.08 -37.59 23.59
C LEU A 328 -3.12 -37.48 25.11
N ASP A 329 -3.00 -38.67 25.77
CA ASP A 329 -2.74 -38.75 27.20
C ASP A 329 -1.26 -38.46 27.54
N ILE A 330 -0.89 -38.53 28.82
CA ILE A 330 0.49 -38.31 29.29
C ILE A 330 1.49 -39.37 28.82
N HIS A 331 1.01 -40.46 28.24
CA HIS A 331 1.80 -41.55 27.66
C HIS A 331 1.83 -41.50 26.14
N ALA A 332 1.32 -40.43 25.53
CA ALA A 332 1.18 -40.26 24.08
C ALA A 332 0.23 -41.27 23.40
N ASN A 333 -0.71 -41.83 24.13
CA ASN A 333 -1.79 -42.62 23.53
C ASN A 333 -3.00 -41.77 23.20
N LEU A 334 -3.73 -42.11 22.15
CA LEU A 334 -5.00 -41.43 21.82
C LEU A 334 -6.01 -41.65 22.94
N ASP A 335 -6.55 -40.54 23.44
CA ASP A 335 -7.52 -40.55 24.53
C ASP A 335 -8.67 -39.54 24.28
N LEU A 336 -9.83 -40.08 23.99
CA LEU A 336 -11.06 -39.30 23.79
C LEU A 336 -11.57 -38.64 25.08
N GLY A 337 -11.15 -39.14 26.26
CA GLY A 337 -11.44 -38.51 27.55
C GLY A 337 -10.78 -37.14 27.67
N VAL A 338 -9.53 -37.01 27.19
CA VAL A 338 -8.81 -35.74 27.12
C VAL A 338 -9.54 -34.76 26.18
N LEU A 339 -9.97 -35.26 25.01
CA LEU A 339 -10.74 -34.46 24.05
C LEU A 339 -12.06 -33.96 24.63
N LYS A 340 -12.78 -34.83 25.36
CA LYS A 340 -14.04 -34.48 26.04
C LYS A 340 -13.85 -33.39 27.07
N ILE A 341 -12.81 -33.47 27.90
CA ILE A 341 -12.51 -32.45 28.93
C ILE A 341 -12.12 -31.13 28.26
N GLY A 342 -11.26 -31.19 27.24
CA GLY A 342 -10.89 -30.04 26.42
C GLY A 342 -12.10 -29.33 25.81
N TYR A 343 -13.04 -30.12 25.22
CA TYR A 343 -14.28 -29.60 24.69
C TYR A 343 -15.11 -28.85 25.73
N LEU A 344 -15.32 -29.47 26.89
CA LEU A 344 -16.12 -28.83 27.95
C LEU A 344 -15.52 -27.53 28.43
N ASN A 345 -14.21 -27.49 28.60
CA ASN A 345 -13.50 -26.25 28.94
C ASN A 345 -13.67 -25.16 27.88
N SER A 346 -13.38 -25.49 26.61
CA SER A 346 -13.45 -24.55 25.50
C SER A 346 -14.89 -24.14 25.17
N TYR A 347 -15.87 -25.03 25.33
CA TYR A 347 -17.27 -24.73 25.02
C TYR A 347 -17.92 -23.82 26.06
N PHE A 348 -17.66 -24.02 27.34
CA PHE A 348 -18.27 -23.26 28.43
C PHE A 348 -17.47 -22.03 28.85
N GLN A 349 -16.28 -21.81 28.29
CA GLN A 349 -15.51 -20.59 28.51
C GLN A 349 -16.31 -19.35 28.10
N THR A 350 -16.36 -18.33 28.97
CA THR A 350 -16.98 -17.04 28.67
C THR A 350 -16.08 -16.19 27.79
N GLY A 351 -16.67 -15.46 26.87
CA GLY A 351 -15.93 -14.60 25.94
C GLY A 351 -15.83 -15.19 24.54
N LEU A 352 -15.01 -14.57 23.72
CA LEU A 352 -14.73 -15.04 22.36
C LEU A 352 -13.72 -16.19 22.40
N LYS A 353 -14.12 -17.29 21.79
CA LYS A 353 -13.29 -18.48 21.69
C LYS A 353 -12.07 -18.20 20.81
N ASN A 354 -10.89 -18.46 21.33
CA ASN A 354 -9.65 -18.35 20.59
C ASN A 354 -9.51 -19.48 19.54
N LEU A 355 -8.46 -19.44 18.74
CA LEU A 355 -8.23 -20.43 17.68
C LEU A 355 -8.05 -21.85 18.23
N LEU A 356 -7.43 -22.00 19.42
CA LEU A 356 -7.26 -23.29 20.08
C LEU A 356 -8.59 -23.88 20.54
N ASP A 357 -9.45 -23.05 21.15
CA ASP A 357 -10.79 -23.48 21.58
C ASP A 357 -11.62 -23.95 20.37
N ARG A 358 -11.57 -23.19 19.27
CA ARG A 358 -12.25 -23.58 18.02
C ARG A 358 -11.73 -24.91 17.47
N ALA A 359 -10.41 -25.11 17.48
CA ALA A 359 -9.81 -26.35 17.02
C ALA A 359 -10.28 -27.57 17.84
N ILE A 360 -10.34 -27.43 19.18
CA ILE A 360 -10.80 -28.47 20.08
C ILE A 360 -12.29 -28.75 19.84
N ILE A 361 -13.13 -27.72 19.74
CA ILE A 361 -14.58 -27.86 19.52
C ILE A 361 -14.81 -28.55 18.17
N THR A 362 -14.20 -28.04 17.08
CA THR A 362 -14.39 -28.61 15.73
C THR A 362 -13.93 -30.05 15.66
N ARG A 363 -12.79 -30.40 16.29
CA ARG A 363 -12.30 -31.78 16.34
C ARG A 363 -13.28 -32.68 17.10
N THR A 364 -13.79 -32.22 18.24
CA THR A 364 -14.75 -33.00 19.05
C THR A 364 -16.05 -33.22 18.32
N GLU A 365 -16.60 -32.22 17.66
CA GLU A 365 -17.84 -32.33 16.87
C GLU A 365 -17.68 -33.34 15.72
N LYS A 366 -16.51 -33.38 15.08
CA LYS A 366 -16.21 -34.36 14.03
C LYS A 366 -16.12 -35.79 14.58
N GLU A 367 -15.46 -36.00 15.72
CA GLU A 367 -15.35 -37.30 16.38
C GLU A 367 -16.69 -37.76 17.00
N ALA A 368 -17.60 -36.83 17.34
CA ALA A 368 -18.90 -37.14 17.88
C ALA A 368 -19.82 -37.92 16.93
N ASP A 369 -19.56 -37.89 15.61
CA ASP A 369 -20.26 -38.69 14.61
C ASP A 369 -19.98 -40.19 14.78
N GLU A 370 -18.78 -40.54 15.27
CA GLU A 370 -18.32 -41.94 15.42
C GLU A 370 -18.35 -42.42 16.88
N HIS A 371 -18.40 -41.48 17.87
CA HIS A 371 -18.29 -41.80 19.29
C HIS A 371 -19.43 -41.23 20.11
N GLU A 372 -20.34 -42.07 20.63
CA GLU A 372 -21.51 -41.69 21.44
C GLU A 372 -21.13 -40.87 22.70
N ASP A 373 -19.96 -41.15 23.29
CA ASP A 373 -19.50 -40.46 24.49
C ASP A 373 -19.23 -38.97 24.28
N LEU A 374 -18.97 -38.56 23.05
CA LEU A 374 -18.74 -37.17 22.66
C LEU A 374 -20.01 -36.46 22.16
N GLN A 375 -21.10 -37.21 21.99
CA GLN A 375 -22.38 -36.64 21.51
C GLN A 375 -23.10 -35.84 22.59
N ASN A 376 -23.70 -34.71 22.15
CA ASN A 376 -24.54 -33.87 22.99
C ASN A 376 -23.87 -33.37 24.29
N LEU A 377 -22.55 -33.22 24.32
CA LEU A 377 -21.82 -32.76 25.50
C LEU A 377 -22.35 -31.41 26.03
N ALA A 378 -22.64 -30.46 25.15
CA ALA A 378 -23.16 -29.15 25.51
C ALA A 378 -24.49 -29.19 26.28
N THR A 379 -25.32 -30.22 26.05
CA THR A 379 -26.61 -30.40 26.72
C THR A 379 -26.53 -31.31 27.94
N ARG A 380 -25.51 -32.15 27.99
CA ARG A 380 -25.30 -33.11 29.11
C ARG A 380 -24.57 -32.49 30.31
N TYR A 381 -23.89 -31.35 30.09
CA TYR A 381 -23.14 -30.66 31.14
C TYR A 381 -23.60 -29.22 31.27
N GLN A 382 -23.49 -28.67 32.47
CA GLN A 382 -23.83 -27.30 32.78
C GLN A 382 -22.66 -26.65 33.51
N LYS A 383 -22.33 -25.40 33.09
CA LYS A 383 -21.35 -24.59 33.78
C LYS A 383 -21.83 -24.23 35.17
N ILE A 384 -21.00 -24.46 36.18
CA ILE A 384 -21.29 -24.09 37.57
C ILE A 384 -20.59 -22.77 37.90
N ASP A 385 -19.30 -22.67 37.57
CA ASP A 385 -18.46 -21.52 37.84
C ASP A 385 -17.30 -21.45 36.85
N GLU A 386 -16.65 -20.28 36.76
CA GLU A 386 -15.47 -20.05 35.98
C GLU A 386 -14.46 -19.35 36.86
N LEU A 387 -13.26 -19.95 36.97
CA LEU A 387 -12.16 -19.44 37.78
C LEU A 387 -11.44 -18.28 37.09
#